data_4806832a6d349c386ca31f9813288780
#
_entry.id   4806832a6d349c386ca31f9813288780
#
_cell.length_a   1.000
_cell.length_b   1.000
_cell.length_c   1.000
_cell.angle_alpha   90.00
_cell.angle_beta   90.00
_cell.angle_gamma   90.00
#
_symmetry.space_group_name_H-M   'P 1'
#
loop_
_entity.id
_entity.type
_entity.pdbx_description
1 polymer ?
#
loop_
_entity_poly.entity_id
_entity_poly.type
_entity_poly.pdbx_seq_one_letter_code
_entity_poly.pdbx_strand_id
1 'polypeptide(L)'
;GASKLGTQWSFFHPAGTPTEVSRYEDGALVVKATGTLPKDGTRLSAVCGDHAYEMQVEIDSDEGATGGLLVFYSERLFAGIGFSKDQMLEYRKGDITPFPKPASVGRHYFLRLRNDRHVVTLWYSADGVQWTKHWMQIEVSGYHHNVADGFLSLRPTLLAAGAGEVRFRNFKYT
;
A
#
# COMPACT_ATOMS: atom_id res chain seq x y z
N GLY A 1 -23.33 -1.52 1.52
CA GLY A 1 -21.96 -1.27 1.17
C GLY A 1 -21.69 -1.59 -0.29
N ALA A 2 -20.77 -0.87 -0.93
CA ALA A 2 -20.44 -1.12 -2.33
C ALA A 2 -19.87 -2.54 -2.48
N SER A 3 -20.48 -3.33 -3.33
CA SER A 3 -20.01 -4.70 -3.63
C SER A 3 -18.99 -4.74 -4.77
N LYS A 4 -18.55 -3.57 -5.27
CA LYS A 4 -17.62 -3.42 -6.39
C LYS A 4 -16.63 -2.29 -6.13
N LEU A 5 -15.43 -2.44 -6.65
CA LEU A 5 -14.44 -1.36 -6.73
C LEU A 5 -15.02 -0.18 -7.52
N GLY A 6 -14.84 1.03 -7.01
CA GLY A 6 -15.15 2.24 -7.78
C GLY A 6 -14.28 2.34 -9.02
N THR A 7 -14.72 3.10 -10.00
CA THR A 7 -14.04 3.25 -11.30
C THR A 7 -12.64 3.89 -11.18
N GLN A 8 -12.35 4.58 -10.08
CA GLN A 8 -11.03 5.17 -9.79
C GLN A 8 -9.96 4.13 -9.41
N TRP A 9 -10.36 2.91 -9.06
CA TRP A 9 -9.46 1.84 -8.66
C TRP A 9 -9.18 0.88 -9.80
N SER A 10 -7.92 0.50 -9.94
CA SER A 10 -7.50 -0.50 -10.91
C SER A 10 -6.34 -1.34 -10.39
N PHE A 11 -6.32 -2.62 -10.76
CA PHE A 11 -5.16 -3.47 -10.56
C PHE A 11 -4.09 -3.14 -11.61
N PHE A 12 -2.85 -3.05 -11.18
CA PHE A 12 -1.72 -2.83 -12.07
C PHE A 12 -1.05 -4.18 -12.37
N HIS A 13 -1.12 -4.60 -13.65
CA HIS A 13 -0.59 -5.88 -14.15
C HIS A 13 -0.93 -7.06 -13.24
N PRO A 14 -2.21 -7.34 -13.01
CA PRO A 14 -2.58 -8.46 -12.15
C PRO A 14 -2.16 -9.78 -12.79
N ALA A 15 -1.68 -10.71 -11.98
CA ALA A 15 -1.54 -12.11 -12.36
C ALA A 15 -2.92 -12.79 -12.29
N GLY A 16 -3.81 -12.42 -13.20
CA GLY A 16 -5.20 -12.88 -13.24
C GLY A 16 -6.19 -11.73 -13.46
N THR A 17 -7.47 -12.06 -13.55
CA THR A 17 -8.52 -11.05 -13.65
C THR A 17 -8.81 -10.39 -12.29
N PRO A 18 -9.39 -9.17 -12.23
CA PRO A 18 -9.77 -8.56 -10.97
C PRO A 18 -10.65 -9.45 -10.07
N THR A 19 -11.51 -10.26 -10.66
CA THR A 19 -12.39 -11.21 -9.95
C THR A 19 -11.66 -12.44 -9.43
N GLU A 20 -10.50 -12.78 -9.99
CA GLU A 20 -9.64 -13.89 -9.52
C GLU A 20 -8.70 -13.44 -8.40
N VAL A 21 -8.31 -12.15 -8.38
CA VAL A 21 -7.36 -11.61 -7.40
C VAL A 21 -8.01 -10.90 -6.24
N SER A 22 -9.32 -10.61 -6.31
CA SER A 22 -10.02 -9.92 -5.22
C SER A 22 -11.50 -10.28 -5.14
N ARG A 23 -12.05 -10.14 -3.94
CA ARG A 23 -13.48 -10.25 -3.64
C ARG A 23 -13.87 -9.34 -2.47
N TYR A 24 -15.15 -9.05 -2.36
CA TYR A 24 -15.69 -8.41 -1.16
C TYR A 24 -16.30 -9.46 -0.24
N GLU A 25 -15.86 -9.46 1.00
CA GLU A 25 -16.32 -10.39 2.02
C GLU A 25 -16.31 -9.71 3.39
N ASP A 26 -17.41 -9.78 4.12
CA ASP A 26 -17.56 -9.24 5.49
C ASP A 26 -17.10 -7.77 5.63
N GLY A 27 -17.45 -6.94 4.65
CA GLY A 27 -17.10 -5.51 4.66
C GLY A 27 -15.63 -5.22 4.32
N ALA A 28 -14.87 -6.22 3.93
CA ALA A 28 -13.49 -6.10 3.49
C ALA A 28 -13.33 -6.30 1.99
N LEU A 29 -12.38 -5.62 1.39
CA LEU A 29 -11.79 -6.00 0.13
C LEU A 29 -10.67 -7.01 0.42
N VAL A 30 -10.90 -8.26 0.04
CA VAL A 30 -9.92 -9.34 0.19
C VAL A 30 -9.11 -9.44 -1.09
N VAL A 31 -7.79 -9.35 -0.97
CA VAL A 31 -6.86 -9.35 -2.11
C VAL A 31 -5.87 -10.51 -1.96
N LYS A 32 -5.72 -11.29 -3.02
CA LYS A 32 -4.74 -12.37 -3.09
C LYS A 32 -3.33 -11.79 -3.15
N ALA A 33 -2.50 -12.21 -2.20
CA ALA A 33 -1.10 -11.82 -2.15
C ALA A 33 -0.27 -12.55 -3.21
N THR A 34 0.67 -11.85 -3.83
CA THR A 34 1.63 -12.40 -4.79
C THR A 34 2.98 -11.71 -4.64
N GLY A 35 4.04 -12.36 -5.12
CA GLY A 35 5.37 -11.77 -5.19
C GLY A 35 5.99 -11.45 -3.83
N THR A 36 6.93 -10.53 -3.82
CA THR A 36 7.70 -10.13 -2.63
C THR A 36 7.79 -8.62 -2.50
N LEU A 37 8.01 -7.94 -3.61
CA LEU A 37 8.19 -6.50 -3.72
C LEU A 37 6.91 -5.82 -4.24
N PRO A 38 6.76 -4.51 -4.08
CA PRO A 38 5.70 -3.77 -4.77
C PRO A 38 5.68 -3.97 -6.29
N LYS A 39 6.82 -4.25 -6.90
CA LYS A 39 6.92 -4.47 -8.36
C LYS A 39 6.24 -5.77 -8.84
N ASP A 40 6.20 -6.81 -8.01
CA ASP A 40 5.66 -8.13 -8.34
C ASP A 40 4.48 -8.55 -7.43
N GLY A 41 4.16 -7.74 -6.44
CA GLY A 41 3.00 -7.93 -5.58
C GLY A 41 1.67 -7.56 -6.26
N THR A 42 0.57 -7.98 -5.69
CA THR A 42 -0.76 -7.53 -6.12
C THR A 42 -0.97 -6.09 -5.67
N ARG A 43 -1.17 -5.19 -6.63
CA ARG A 43 -1.32 -3.76 -6.41
C ARG A 43 -2.68 -3.29 -6.88
N LEU A 44 -3.39 -2.60 -6.00
CA LEU A 44 -4.62 -1.91 -6.32
C LEU A 44 -4.38 -0.42 -6.20
N SER A 45 -4.36 0.28 -7.32
CA SER A 45 -4.02 1.69 -7.40
C SER A 45 -5.22 2.56 -7.74
N ALA A 46 -5.28 3.75 -7.16
CA ALA A 46 -6.26 4.77 -7.51
C ALA A 46 -5.59 5.91 -8.28
N VAL A 47 -6.33 6.51 -9.20
CA VAL A 47 -5.90 7.75 -9.84
C VAL A 47 -6.13 8.91 -8.89
N CYS A 48 -5.10 9.73 -8.72
CA CYS A 48 -5.12 10.91 -7.87
C CYS A 48 -4.64 12.12 -8.66
N GLY A 49 -5.38 13.21 -8.60
CA GLY A 49 -4.99 14.50 -9.20
C GLY A 49 -4.45 15.52 -8.19
N ASP A 50 -4.45 15.17 -6.90
CA ASP A 50 -4.09 16.10 -5.83
C ASP A 50 -2.57 16.09 -5.57
N HIS A 51 -2.02 17.25 -5.26
CA HIS A 51 -0.63 17.41 -4.87
C HIS A 51 -0.39 17.23 -3.36
N ALA A 52 -1.45 17.28 -2.57
CA ALA A 52 -1.42 17.03 -1.14
C ALA A 52 -2.65 16.21 -0.76
N TYR A 53 -2.42 15.09 -0.10
CA TYR A 53 -3.48 14.17 0.36
C TYR A 53 -2.99 13.27 1.49
N GLU A 54 -3.94 12.72 2.19
CA GLU A 54 -3.70 11.69 3.21
C GLU A 54 -4.54 10.45 2.91
N MET A 55 -3.95 9.30 3.08
CA MET A 55 -4.61 8.00 2.98
C MET A 55 -4.50 7.25 4.27
N GLN A 56 -5.55 6.53 4.62
CA GLN A 56 -5.56 5.64 5.77
C GLN A 56 -6.31 4.35 5.41
N VAL A 57 -5.84 3.23 5.93
CA VAL A 57 -6.47 1.92 5.71
C VAL A 57 -6.28 1.02 6.92
N GLU A 58 -7.28 0.21 7.19
CA GLU A 58 -7.24 -0.91 8.12
C GLU A 58 -6.87 -2.19 7.37
N ILE A 59 -5.91 -2.94 7.87
CA ILE A 59 -5.35 -4.13 7.21
C ILE A 59 -5.37 -5.31 8.16
N ASP A 60 -5.81 -6.45 7.65
CA ASP A 60 -5.68 -7.76 8.28
C ASP A 60 -5.03 -8.72 7.29
N SER A 61 -3.85 -9.21 7.63
CA SER A 61 -3.03 -10.05 6.74
C SER A 61 -2.99 -11.49 7.21
N ASP A 62 -3.03 -12.44 6.28
CA ASP A 62 -2.66 -13.81 6.56
C ASP A 62 -1.20 -13.90 7.01
N GLU A 63 -0.82 -14.96 7.71
CA GLU A 63 0.53 -15.12 8.28
C GLU A 63 1.64 -15.00 7.25
N GLY A 64 1.45 -15.54 6.05
CA GLY A 64 2.42 -15.50 4.95
C GLY A 64 2.32 -14.26 4.07
N ALA A 65 1.40 -13.35 4.35
CA ALA A 65 1.15 -12.17 3.54
C ALA A 65 1.70 -10.89 4.16
N THR A 66 2.01 -9.94 3.30
CA THR A 66 2.40 -8.57 3.64
C THR A 66 1.36 -7.62 3.10
N GLY A 67 0.72 -6.85 3.98
CA GLY A 67 -0.17 -5.76 3.60
C GLY A 67 0.56 -4.42 3.67
N GLY A 68 0.41 -3.59 2.64
CA GLY A 68 1.07 -2.30 2.56
C GLY A 68 0.21 -1.17 2.00
N LEU A 69 0.66 0.05 2.29
CA LEU A 69 0.12 1.30 1.77
C LEU A 69 1.27 2.12 1.21
N LEU A 70 1.16 2.51 -0.05
CA LEU A 70 2.24 3.20 -0.73
C LEU A 70 1.73 4.15 -1.82
N VAL A 71 2.61 5.00 -2.31
CA VAL A 71 2.48 5.67 -3.59
C VAL A 71 3.33 4.94 -4.61
N PHE A 72 2.76 4.66 -5.77
CA PHE A 72 3.38 3.87 -6.81
C PHE A 72 3.39 4.64 -8.12
N TYR A 73 4.57 4.81 -8.68
CA TYR A 73 4.76 5.38 -10.01
C TYR A 73 5.08 4.27 -11.04
N SER A 74 6.07 3.46 -10.73
CA SER A 74 6.53 2.35 -11.56
C SER A 74 7.18 1.26 -10.71
N GLU A 75 7.58 0.16 -11.34
CA GLU A 75 8.30 -0.93 -10.67
C GLU A 75 9.64 -0.53 -10.06
N ARG A 76 10.19 0.62 -10.46
CA ARG A 76 11.44 1.18 -9.96
C ARG A 76 11.24 2.36 -9.01
N LEU A 77 10.04 2.94 -8.98
CA LEU A 77 9.74 4.13 -8.20
C LEU A 77 8.44 3.95 -7.42
N PHE A 78 8.57 3.64 -6.16
CA PHE A 78 7.47 3.56 -5.20
C PHE A 78 7.96 3.97 -3.81
N ALA A 79 7.04 4.40 -2.94
CA ALA A 79 7.36 4.80 -1.57
C ALA A 79 6.19 4.46 -0.65
N GLY A 80 6.48 3.82 0.47
CA GLY A 80 5.46 3.45 1.44
C GLY A 80 5.96 2.53 2.54
N ILE A 81 5.02 1.89 3.21
CA ILE A 81 5.26 1.00 4.34
C ILE A 81 4.33 -0.21 4.28
N GLY A 82 4.79 -1.35 4.75
CA GLY A 82 4.02 -2.55 4.94
C GLY A 82 4.50 -3.36 6.13
N PHE A 83 3.70 -4.33 6.55
CA PHE A 83 4.07 -5.28 7.60
C PHE A 83 3.91 -6.72 7.10
N SER A 84 4.98 -7.49 7.29
CA SER A 84 4.95 -8.95 7.23
C SER A 84 4.72 -9.54 8.62
N LYS A 85 4.82 -10.87 8.76
CA LYS A 85 4.74 -11.54 10.06
C LYS A 85 5.72 -10.97 11.07
N ASP A 86 6.97 -10.79 10.67
CA ASP A 86 8.09 -10.51 11.59
C ASP A 86 8.77 -9.16 11.33
N GLN A 87 8.42 -8.47 10.25
CA GLN A 87 9.14 -7.28 9.82
C GLN A 87 8.21 -6.11 9.48
N MET A 88 8.69 -4.92 9.74
CA MET A 88 8.23 -3.68 9.13
C MET A 88 9.05 -3.43 7.86
N LEU A 89 8.38 -3.18 6.74
CA LEU A 89 9.03 -3.01 5.45
C LEU A 89 8.86 -1.57 4.98
N GLU A 90 9.96 -0.87 4.79
CA GLU A 90 9.97 0.43 4.13
C GLU A 90 10.22 0.24 2.64
N TYR A 91 9.37 0.81 1.83
CA TYR A 91 9.48 0.79 0.38
C TYR A 91 10.01 2.13 -0.11
N ARG A 92 11.11 2.10 -0.90
CA ARG A 92 11.73 3.30 -1.44
C ARG A 92 12.48 2.99 -2.73
N LYS A 93 12.24 3.75 -3.79
CA LYS A 93 12.99 3.70 -5.06
C LYS A 93 13.19 2.29 -5.62
N GLY A 94 12.20 1.45 -5.59
CA GLY A 94 12.32 0.09 -6.09
C GLY A 94 12.92 -0.94 -5.13
N ASP A 95 13.29 -0.54 -3.91
CA ASP A 95 13.88 -1.39 -2.89
C ASP A 95 12.99 -1.55 -1.65
N ILE A 96 13.27 -2.61 -0.89
CA ILE A 96 12.73 -2.84 0.45
C ILE A 96 13.84 -2.66 1.46
N THR A 97 13.55 -1.92 2.53
CA THR A 97 14.38 -1.91 3.73
C THR A 97 13.61 -2.54 4.88
N PRO A 98 14.00 -3.73 5.36
CA PRO A 98 13.35 -4.39 6.48
C PRO A 98 13.85 -3.85 7.82
N PHE A 99 12.91 -3.75 8.76
CA PHE A 99 13.17 -3.39 10.17
C PHE A 99 12.47 -4.39 11.09
N PRO A 100 12.89 -4.52 12.34
CA PRO A 100 12.15 -5.30 13.33
C PRO A 100 10.71 -4.80 13.45
N LYS A 101 9.76 -5.70 13.45
CA LYS A 101 8.35 -5.36 13.64
C LYS A 101 8.13 -4.88 15.08
N PRO A 102 7.47 -3.73 15.30
CA PRO A 102 7.08 -3.31 16.64
C PRO A 102 6.23 -4.38 17.33
N ALA A 103 6.53 -4.67 18.60
CA ALA A 103 5.84 -5.73 19.34
C ALA A 103 4.34 -5.49 19.51
N SER A 104 3.88 -4.23 19.44
CA SER A 104 2.48 -3.84 19.50
C SER A 104 1.68 -4.18 18.23
N VAL A 105 2.35 -4.45 17.11
CA VAL A 105 1.73 -4.67 15.81
C VAL A 105 1.60 -6.16 15.53
N GLY A 106 0.38 -6.65 15.42
CA GLY A 106 0.05 -8.01 15.02
C GLY A 106 -0.19 -8.14 13.51
N ARG A 107 -1.09 -9.07 13.13
CA ARG A 107 -1.54 -9.21 11.74
C ARG A 107 -2.63 -8.20 11.36
N HIS A 108 -3.30 -7.64 12.35
CA HIS A 108 -4.29 -6.59 12.22
C HIS A 108 -3.66 -5.26 12.63
N TYR A 109 -3.67 -4.28 11.75
CA TYR A 109 -3.04 -2.98 11.95
C TYR A 109 -3.65 -1.93 11.02
N PHE A 110 -3.26 -0.68 11.25
CA PHE A 110 -3.67 0.47 10.46
C PHE A 110 -2.45 1.17 9.90
N LEU A 111 -2.52 1.58 8.65
CA LEU A 111 -1.49 2.38 8.00
C LEU A 111 -2.04 3.73 7.57
N ARG A 112 -1.22 4.75 7.66
CA ARG A 112 -1.50 6.10 7.17
C ARG A 112 -0.31 6.61 6.39
N LEU A 113 -0.60 7.20 5.25
CA LEU A 113 0.37 7.85 4.38
C LEU A 113 -0.13 9.25 4.05
N ARG A 114 0.72 10.24 4.22
CA ARG A 114 0.47 11.60 3.77
C ARG A 114 1.50 11.97 2.72
N ASN A 115 1.04 12.43 1.57
CA ASN A 115 1.86 13.09 0.58
C ASN A 115 1.58 14.60 0.66
N ASP A 116 2.58 15.39 0.97
CA ASP A 116 2.51 16.85 0.95
C ASP A 116 3.55 17.36 -0.02
N ARG A 117 3.12 17.68 -1.24
CA ARG A 117 3.97 18.26 -2.30
C ARG A 117 5.27 17.49 -2.47
N HIS A 118 5.16 16.17 -2.68
CA HIS A 118 6.28 15.23 -2.89
C HIS A 118 7.05 14.79 -1.64
N VAL A 119 6.61 15.15 -0.44
CA VAL A 119 7.14 14.59 0.80
C VAL A 119 6.15 13.59 1.37
N VAL A 120 6.53 12.34 1.39
CA VAL A 120 5.74 11.23 1.94
C VAL A 120 6.11 11.00 3.41
N THR A 121 5.12 11.08 4.26
CA THR A 121 5.22 10.76 5.69
C THR A 121 4.31 9.57 5.99
N LEU A 122 4.78 8.67 6.85
CA LEU A 122 4.14 7.39 7.14
C LEU A 122 3.86 7.24 8.62
N TRP A 123 2.73 6.62 8.95
CA TRP A 123 2.35 6.24 10.31
C TRP A 123 1.77 4.85 10.31
N TYR A 124 1.89 4.19 11.44
CA TYR A 124 1.21 2.92 11.73
C TYR A 124 0.55 2.95 13.11
N SER A 125 -0.43 2.08 13.28
CA SER A 125 -1.16 1.93 14.53
C SER A 125 -1.62 0.48 14.68
N ALA A 126 -1.65 -0.01 15.93
CA ALA A 126 -2.21 -1.32 16.26
C ALA A 126 -3.73 -1.27 16.47
N ASP A 127 -4.29 -0.11 16.82
CA ASP A 127 -5.69 0.07 17.24
C ASP A 127 -6.46 1.12 16.43
N GLY A 128 -5.79 1.86 15.54
CA GLY A 128 -6.37 2.95 14.77
C GLY A 128 -6.59 4.25 15.55
N VAL A 129 -6.19 4.29 16.81
CA VAL A 129 -6.36 5.45 17.73
C VAL A 129 -5.01 6.06 18.07
N GLN A 130 -4.07 5.24 18.51
CA GLN A 130 -2.71 5.67 18.83
C GLN A 130 -1.80 5.40 17.63
N TRP A 131 -1.22 6.48 17.10
CA TRP A 131 -0.41 6.45 15.87
C TRP A 131 1.06 6.68 16.17
N THR A 132 1.91 5.85 15.60
CA THR A 132 3.36 6.03 15.61
C THR A 132 3.82 6.51 14.26
N LYS A 133 4.52 7.64 14.23
CA LYS A 133 5.14 8.17 13.01
C LYS A 133 6.40 7.37 12.70
N HIS A 134 6.51 6.92 11.46
CA HIS A 134 7.75 6.34 10.96
C HIS A 134 8.84 7.42 10.92
N TRP A 135 10.06 7.09 11.33
CA TRP A 135 11.15 8.07 11.49
C TRP A 135 11.66 8.67 10.17
N MET A 136 11.46 7.98 9.05
CA MET A 136 11.90 8.47 7.75
C MET A 136 10.75 9.15 7.01
N GLN A 137 11.07 10.29 6.40
CA GLN A 137 10.26 10.89 5.34
C GLN A 137 10.90 10.56 4.00
N ILE A 138 10.07 10.33 2.99
CA ILE A 138 10.54 9.95 1.65
C ILE A 138 10.19 11.08 0.69
N GLU A 139 11.22 11.63 0.06
CA GLU A 139 11.07 12.66 -0.96
C GLU A 139 10.82 11.97 -2.32
N VAL A 140 9.69 12.30 -2.96
CA VAL A 140 9.23 11.66 -4.21
C VAL A 140 9.13 12.65 -5.38
N SER A 141 9.77 13.82 -5.31
CA SER A 141 9.75 14.82 -6.40
C SER A 141 10.35 14.28 -7.69
N GLY A 142 11.30 13.34 -7.58
CA GLY A 142 11.88 12.64 -8.71
C GLY A 142 11.04 11.48 -9.28
N TYR A 143 9.86 11.19 -8.71
CA TYR A 143 9.00 10.08 -9.16
C TYR A 143 8.08 10.55 -10.30
N HIS A 144 8.66 10.80 -11.46
CA HIS A 144 7.96 11.26 -12.67
C HIS A 144 8.62 10.75 -13.95
N HIS A 145 7.99 10.97 -15.10
CA HIS A 145 8.41 10.42 -16.39
C HIS A 145 9.83 10.83 -16.85
N ASN A 146 10.37 11.96 -16.37
CA ASN A 146 11.74 12.37 -16.71
C ASN A 146 12.82 11.52 -16.01
N VAL A 147 12.44 10.75 -14.99
CA VAL A 147 13.33 9.88 -14.22
C VAL A 147 13.09 8.41 -14.52
N ALA A 148 11.86 8.06 -14.93
CA ALA A 148 11.47 6.70 -15.28
C ALA A 148 10.72 6.70 -16.62
N ASP A 149 10.97 5.69 -17.44
CA ASP A 149 10.30 5.53 -18.73
C ASP A 149 8.78 5.36 -18.54
N GLY A 150 7.99 6.10 -19.31
CA GLY A 150 6.54 5.97 -19.37
C GLY A 150 5.76 7.16 -18.81
N PHE A 151 4.51 7.29 -19.28
CA PHE A 151 3.57 8.34 -18.85
C PHE A 151 2.66 7.83 -17.73
N LEU A 152 3.22 7.60 -16.56
CA LEU A 152 2.48 7.18 -15.38
C LEU A 152 2.35 8.35 -14.40
N SER A 153 1.31 8.31 -13.59
CA SER A 153 1.14 9.23 -12.45
C SER A 153 1.53 8.52 -11.14
N LEU A 154 1.96 9.29 -10.15
CA LEU A 154 2.13 8.79 -8.79
C LEU A 154 0.76 8.44 -8.21
N ARG A 155 0.54 7.16 -7.87
CA ARG A 155 -0.78 6.64 -7.50
C ARG A 155 -0.82 6.12 -6.08
N PRO A 156 -1.83 6.51 -5.29
CA PRO A 156 -2.19 5.81 -4.07
C PRO A 156 -2.40 4.31 -4.32
N THR A 157 -1.75 3.45 -3.55
CA THR A 157 -1.73 2.02 -3.82
C THR A 157 -1.83 1.19 -2.55
N LEU A 158 -2.73 0.20 -2.57
CA LEU A 158 -2.79 -0.90 -1.62
C LEU A 158 -1.98 -2.07 -2.16
N LEU A 159 -1.14 -2.67 -1.32
CA LEU A 159 -0.26 -3.78 -1.68
C LEU A 159 -0.62 -5.04 -0.90
N ALA A 160 -0.70 -6.17 -1.62
CA ALA A 160 -0.73 -7.51 -1.04
C ALA A 160 0.39 -8.34 -1.64
N ALA A 161 1.42 -8.63 -0.85
CA ALA A 161 2.59 -9.40 -1.25
C ALA A 161 2.74 -10.67 -0.42
N GLY A 162 3.49 -11.65 -0.92
CA GLY A 162 3.71 -12.93 -0.25
C GLY A 162 2.68 -13.98 -0.65
N ALA A 163 2.25 -14.77 0.32
CA ALA A 163 1.30 -15.86 0.13
C ALA A 163 0.07 -15.70 1.03
N GLY A 164 -1.09 -16.14 0.54
CA GLY A 164 -2.35 -15.99 1.23
C GLY A 164 -3.10 -14.73 0.80
N GLU A 165 -3.80 -14.11 1.72
CA GLU A 165 -4.69 -12.99 1.44
C GLU A 165 -4.47 -11.83 2.42
N VAL A 166 -4.77 -10.62 1.94
CA VAL A 166 -4.81 -9.40 2.74
C VAL A 166 -6.20 -8.79 2.66
N ARG A 167 -6.76 -8.41 3.80
CA ARG A 167 -8.07 -7.78 3.92
C ARG A 167 -7.91 -6.31 4.21
N PHE A 168 -8.48 -5.48 3.34
CA PHE A 168 -8.47 -4.02 3.46
C PHE A 168 -9.86 -3.53 3.83
N ARG A 169 -9.94 -2.70 4.89
CA ARG A 169 -11.17 -2.07 5.36
C ARG A 169 -10.97 -0.58 5.58
N ASN A 170 -12.06 0.15 5.65
CA ASN A 170 -12.08 1.54 6.11
C ASN A 170 -11.04 2.43 5.42
N PHE A 171 -10.85 2.22 4.11
CA PHE A 171 -9.99 3.09 3.34
C PHE A 171 -10.55 4.51 3.33
N LYS A 172 -9.71 5.47 3.68
CA LYS A 172 -10.02 6.90 3.67
C LYS A 172 -9.01 7.64 2.82
N TYR A 173 -9.49 8.60 2.06
CA TYR A 173 -8.70 9.50 1.25
C TYR A 173 -9.21 10.92 1.49
N THR A 174 -8.33 11.84 1.85
CA THR A 174 -8.65 13.25 2.12
C THR A 174 -7.59 14.18 1.59
#